data_77ede474c2eb5c5f77e3676d0a1e1104
#
_entry.id   77ede474c2eb5c5f77e3676d0a1e1104
#
_cell.length_a   1.000
_cell.length_b   1.000
_cell.length_c   1.000
_cell.angle_alpha   90.00
_cell.angle_beta   90.00
_cell.angle_gamma   90.00
#
_symmetry.space_group_name_H-M   'P 1'
#
loop_
_entity.id
_entity.type
_entity.pdbx_description
1 polymer ?
#
loop_
_entity_poly.entity_id
_entity_poly.type
_entity_poly.pdbx_seq_one_letter_code
_entity_poly.pdbx_strand_id
1 'polypeptide(L)'
;LVNRDVAAGRLTLSPEEPTPFGWRLRNLLHLVGVPLILLLLSPLLLVAAIVFAVRVRQLEKTDPELCQRHDPVLGAELALIEDHDVSNQFSAMGSLKPGFVRLWTTRFVLLAIDYAARHVYTRGRLARVRTIHFARWTFLDGTKRILFASNYDGSLESYMDDFINRVGFGLNVVFSNGIGYPK
;
A
#
# COMPACT_ATOMS: atom_id res chain seq x y z
N LEU A 1 8.04 -6.41 -27.46
CA LEU A 1 9.41 -6.93 -27.60
C LEU A 1 9.44 -8.44 -27.36
N VAL A 2 9.17 -8.95 -26.16
CA VAL A 2 9.22 -10.39 -25.78
C VAL A 2 8.47 -11.28 -26.80
N ASN A 3 7.20 -10.98 -27.09
CA ASN A 3 6.39 -11.79 -28.01
C ASN A 3 6.99 -11.84 -29.44
N ARG A 4 7.65 -10.76 -29.88
CA ARG A 4 8.32 -10.73 -31.20
C ARG A 4 9.57 -11.60 -31.19
N ASP A 5 10.32 -11.63 -30.11
CA ASP A 5 11.53 -12.43 -29.98
C ASP A 5 11.24 -13.91 -29.78
N VAL A 6 10.14 -14.24 -29.09
CA VAL A 6 9.61 -15.62 -29.03
C VAL A 6 9.15 -16.09 -30.40
N ALA A 7 8.37 -15.28 -31.12
CA ALA A 7 7.90 -15.64 -32.49
C ALA A 7 9.04 -15.76 -33.49
N ALA A 8 10.14 -15.03 -33.31
CA ALA A 8 11.34 -15.10 -34.13
C ALA A 8 12.31 -16.23 -33.71
N GLY A 9 11.98 -17.02 -32.69
CA GLY A 9 12.84 -18.10 -32.18
C GLY A 9 14.11 -17.62 -31.47
N ARG A 10 14.22 -16.30 -31.17
CA ARG A 10 15.37 -15.72 -30.45
C ARG A 10 15.27 -15.88 -28.94
N LEU A 11 14.08 -16.12 -28.44
CA LEU A 11 13.81 -16.34 -27.03
C LEU A 11 12.95 -17.59 -26.86
N THR A 12 13.46 -18.56 -26.11
CA THR A 12 12.70 -19.75 -25.70
C THR A 12 12.22 -19.54 -24.26
N LEU A 13 10.91 -19.57 -24.06
CA LEU A 13 10.31 -19.51 -22.72
C LEU A 13 10.23 -20.94 -22.18
N SER A 14 10.69 -21.14 -20.96
CA SER A 14 10.44 -22.39 -20.24
C SER A 14 8.94 -22.50 -19.94
N PRO A 15 8.34 -23.69 -20.06
CA PRO A 15 6.95 -23.89 -19.65
C PRO A 15 6.76 -23.53 -18.18
N GLU A 16 5.64 -22.90 -17.86
CA GLU A 16 5.31 -22.55 -16.47
C GLU A 16 5.20 -23.83 -15.63
N GLU A 17 5.92 -23.86 -14.52
CA GLU A 17 5.76 -24.92 -13.53
C GLU A 17 4.39 -24.82 -12.88
N PRO A 18 3.66 -25.94 -12.73
CA PRO A 18 2.36 -25.92 -12.09
C PRO A 18 2.50 -25.49 -10.64
N THR A 19 1.64 -24.58 -10.20
CA THR A 19 1.62 -24.09 -8.83
C THR A 19 1.50 -25.26 -7.84
N PRO A 20 2.40 -25.42 -6.86
CA PRO A 20 2.40 -26.53 -5.91
C PRO A 20 1.06 -26.65 -5.16
N PHE A 21 0.59 -27.88 -4.97
CA PHE A 21 -0.66 -28.16 -4.25
C PHE A 21 -0.69 -27.51 -2.85
N GLY A 22 0.39 -27.60 -2.10
CA GLY A 22 0.51 -26.97 -0.78
C GLY A 22 0.29 -25.46 -0.80
N TRP A 23 0.75 -24.78 -1.85
CA TRP A 23 0.50 -23.35 -2.03
C TRP A 23 -0.99 -23.07 -2.31
N ARG A 24 -1.62 -23.86 -3.19
CA ARG A 24 -3.05 -23.72 -3.51
C ARG A 24 -3.92 -23.94 -2.28
N LEU A 25 -3.64 -24.98 -1.50
CA LEU A 25 -4.37 -25.26 -0.28
C LEU A 25 -4.22 -24.13 0.75
N ARG A 26 -2.99 -23.66 0.99
CA ARG A 26 -2.76 -22.53 1.90
C ARG A 26 -3.47 -21.25 1.44
N ASN A 27 -3.45 -20.97 0.13
CA ASN A 27 -4.13 -19.80 -0.43
C ASN A 27 -5.65 -19.91 -0.29
N LEU A 28 -6.23 -21.10 -0.48
CA LEU A 28 -7.65 -21.35 -0.27
C LEU A 28 -8.05 -21.23 1.22
N LEU A 29 -7.24 -21.80 2.11
CA LEU A 29 -7.45 -21.66 3.56
C LEU A 29 -7.38 -20.20 4.01
N HIS A 30 -6.47 -19.41 3.43
CA HIS A 30 -6.39 -17.99 3.71
C HIS A 30 -7.60 -17.22 3.15
N LEU A 31 -8.00 -17.52 1.90
CA LEU A 31 -9.16 -16.90 1.25
C LEU A 31 -10.46 -17.11 2.02
N VAL A 32 -10.71 -18.33 2.49
CA VAL A 32 -11.96 -18.71 3.15
C VAL A 32 -11.86 -18.58 4.68
N GLY A 33 -10.75 -19.00 5.26
CA GLY A 33 -10.55 -19.04 6.72
C GLY A 33 -10.53 -17.64 7.34
N VAL A 34 -9.88 -16.67 6.69
CA VAL A 34 -9.84 -15.29 7.21
C VAL A 34 -11.25 -14.69 7.31
N PRO A 35 -12.11 -14.68 6.27
CA PRO A 35 -13.48 -14.19 6.40
C PRO A 35 -14.32 -14.96 7.45
N LEU A 36 -14.16 -16.26 7.55
CA LEU A 36 -14.89 -17.05 8.55
C LEU A 36 -14.49 -16.70 9.98
N ILE A 37 -13.19 -16.52 10.24
CA ILE A 37 -12.69 -16.07 11.55
C ILE A 37 -13.20 -14.66 11.85
N LEU A 38 -13.15 -13.75 10.88
CA LEU A 38 -13.66 -12.39 11.04
C LEU A 38 -15.16 -12.38 11.32
N LEU A 39 -15.93 -13.24 10.65
CA LEU A 39 -17.35 -13.39 10.88
C LEU A 39 -17.65 -13.93 12.29
N LEU A 40 -16.95 -14.98 12.72
CA LEU A 40 -17.10 -15.56 14.04
C LEU A 40 -16.76 -14.57 15.15
N LEU A 41 -15.70 -13.80 14.97
CA LEU A 41 -15.22 -12.81 15.94
C LEU A 41 -15.88 -11.43 15.75
N SER A 42 -16.83 -11.29 14.80
CA SER A 42 -17.38 -9.99 14.42
C SER A 42 -17.95 -9.15 15.57
N PRO A 43 -18.64 -9.68 16.60
CA PRO A 43 -19.12 -8.85 17.71
C PRO A 43 -17.95 -8.24 18.50
N LEU A 44 -16.92 -9.03 18.79
CA LEU A 44 -15.73 -8.57 19.49
C LEU A 44 -14.92 -7.58 18.66
N LEU A 45 -14.75 -7.87 17.38
CA LEU A 45 -14.03 -7.01 16.44
C LEU A 45 -14.73 -5.67 16.23
N LEU A 46 -16.05 -5.65 16.22
CA LEU A 46 -16.83 -4.40 16.13
C LEU A 46 -16.60 -3.51 17.33
N VAL A 47 -16.68 -4.07 18.54
CA VAL A 47 -16.39 -3.32 19.78
C VAL A 47 -14.95 -2.80 19.77
N ALA A 48 -13.98 -3.67 19.42
CA ALA A 48 -12.59 -3.27 19.30
C ALA A 48 -12.39 -2.15 18.27
N ALA A 49 -13.01 -2.26 17.10
CA ALA A 49 -12.92 -1.24 16.05
C ALA A 49 -13.46 0.11 16.51
N ILE A 50 -14.60 0.14 17.23
CA ILE A 50 -15.17 1.36 17.81
C ILE A 50 -14.20 1.95 18.83
N VAL A 51 -13.67 1.15 19.75
CA VAL A 51 -12.70 1.61 20.77
C VAL A 51 -11.45 2.18 20.10
N PHE A 52 -10.89 1.49 19.10
CA PHE A 52 -9.73 1.97 18.35
C PHE A 52 -10.04 3.27 17.60
N ALA A 53 -11.18 3.36 16.92
CA ALA A 53 -11.58 4.56 16.19
C ALA A 53 -11.73 5.77 17.14
N VAL A 54 -12.39 5.60 18.28
CA VAL A 54 -12.54 6.65 19.30
C VAL A 54 -11.16 7.08 19.83
N ARG A 55 -10.30 6.12 20.13
CA ARG A 55 -8.93 6.42 20.62
C ARG A 55 -8.07 7.12 19.58
N VAL A 56 -8.11 6.69 18.33
CA VAL A 56 -7.40 7.37 17.22
C VAL A 56 -7.89 8.81 17.10
N ARG A 57 -9.22 9.04 17.11
CA ARG A 57 -9.80 10.39 17.07
C ARG A 57 -9.40 11.27 18.25
N GLN A 58 -9.31 10.71 19.46
CA GLN A 58 -8.83 11.44 20.63
C GLN A 58 -7.36 11.84 20.49
N LEU A 59 -6.52 10.92 20.00
CA LEU A 59 -5.10 11.18 19.77
C LEU A 59 -4.88 12.21 18.65
N GLU A 60 -5.67 12.18 17.58
CA GLU A 60 -5.59 13.16 16.49
C GLU A 60 -5.79 14.60 16.98
N LYS A 61 -6.65 14.82 17.99
CA LYS A 61 -6.89 16.17 18.56
C LYS A 61 -5.66 16.74 19.26
N THR A 62 -4.76 15.89 19.74
CA THR A 62 -3.54 16.30 20.48
C THR A 62 -2.28 16.21 19.64
N ASP A 63 -2.37 15.70 18.42
CA ASP A 63 -1.24 15.60 17.52
C ASP A 63 -0.75 17.02 17.12
N PRO A 64 0.56 17.25 17.08
CA PRO A 64 1.09 18.51 16.58
C PRO A 64 0.77 18.67 15.08
N GLU A 65 0.36 19.87 14.72
CA GLU A 65 0.18 20.23 13.32
C GLU A 65 1.52 20.62 12.73
N LEU A 66 2.06 19.76 11.87
CA LEU A 66 3.30 19.98 11.14
C LEU A 66 2.95 20.24 9.67
N CYS A 67 2.95 21.50 9.27
CA CYS A 67 2.79 21.88 7.88
C CYS A 67 4.17 22.01 7.22
N GLN A 68 4.59 20.99 6.46
CA GLN A 68 5.75 21.13 5.59
C GLN A 68 5.34 21.88 4.32
N ARG A 69 6.02 23.00 4.04
CA ARG A 69 5.80 23.73 2.79
C ARG A 69 6.45 22.96 1.65
N HIS A 70 5.72 22.84 0.55
CA HIS A 70 6.26 22.33 -0.70
C HIS A 70 7.38 23.24 -1.18
N ASP A 71 8.51 22.64 -1.58
CA ASP A 71 9.60 23.36 -2.26
C ASP A 71 9.35 23.28 -3.77
N PRO A 72 8.94 24.39 -4.42
CA PRO A 72 8.64 24.37 -5.84
C PRO A 72 9.89 24.18 -6.71
N VAL A 73 11.08 24.57 -6.22
CA VAL A 73 12.34 24.40 -6.95
C VAL A 73 12.71 22.93 -7.01
N LEU A 74 12.69 22.26 -5.86
CA LEU A 74 12.94 20.80 -5.80
C LEU A 74 11.92 20.03 -6.63
N GLY A 75 10.64 20.43 -6.60
CA GLY A 75 9.60 19.81 -7.40
C GLY A 75 9.88 19.92 -8.91
N ALA A 76 10.31 21.10 -9.38
CA ALA A 76 10.67 21.31 -10.77
C ALA A 76 11.93 20.52 -11.18
N GLU A 77 12.95 20.47 -10.32
CA GLU A 77 14.16 19.67 -10.57
C GLU A 77 13.83 18.16 -10.68
N LEU A 78 12.98 17.65 -9.80
CA LEU A 78 12.56 16.24 -9.86
C LEU A 78 11.77 15.94 -11.14
N ALA A 79 10.90 16.85 -11.58
CA ALA A 79 10.14 16.69 -12.82
C ALA A 79 11.04 16.61 -14.07
N LEU A 80 12.21 17.27 -14.06
CA LEU A 80 13.17 17.22 -15.17
C LEU A 80 13.89 15.89 -15.32
N ILE A 81 13.98 15.11 -14.25
CA ILE A 81 14.62 13.79 -14.24
C ILE A 81 13.64 12.62 -14.34
N GLU A 82 12.33 12.92 -14.42
CA GLU A 82 11.31 11.89 -14.65
C GLU A 82 11.48 11.29 -16.05
N ASP A 83 11.43 9.96 -16.09
CA ASP A 83 11.44 9.21 -17.34
C ASP A 83 10.00 8.84 -17.72
N HIS A 84 9.57 9.28 -18.90
CA HIS A 84 8.22 9.01 -19.39
C HIS A 84 8.11 7.69 -20.17
N ASP A 85 9.23 7.09 -20.55
CA ASP A 85 9.31 5.87 -21.36
C ASP A 85 9.46 4.59 -20.52
N VAL A 86 9.88 4.72 -19.26
CA VAL A 86 10.05 3.61 -18.32
C VAL A 86 9.30 3.88 -16.99
N SER A 87 9.17 2.84 -16.20
CA SER A 87 8.57 2.97 -14.86
C SER A 87 9.45 3.78 -13.92
N ASN A 88 8.87 4.80 -13.31
CA ASN A 88 9.48 5.59 -12.26
C ASN A 88 9.31 4.94 -10.88
N GLN A 89 10.17 5.30 -9.96
CA GLN A 89 10.13 4.78 -8.59
C GLN A 89 9.76 5.88 -7.60
N PHE A 90 8.74 5.61 -6.79
CA PHE A 90 8.35 6.46 -5.67
C PHE A 90 8.69 5.77 -4.35
N SER A 91 9.32 6.50 -3.45
CA SER A 91 9.63 6.03 -2.10
C SER A 91 9.32 7.12 -1.08
N ALA A 92 8.44 6.80 -0.13
CA ALA A 92 8.13 7.69 0.98
C ALA A 92 8.43 6.99 2.30
N MET A 93 9.19 7.64 3.16
CA MET A 93 9.53 7.15 4.47
C MET A 93 9.14 8.16 5.54
N GLY A 94 8.47 7.68 6.59
CA GLY A 94 8.07 8.51 7.70
C GLY A 94 8.18 7.80 9.04
N SER A 95 8.31 8.58 10.12
CA SER A 95 8.26 8.07 11.47
C SER A 95 6.81 7.87 11.90
N LEU A 96 6.51 6.74 12.55
CA LEU A 96 5.20 6.50 13.11
C LEU A 96 5.02 7.27 14.41
N LYS A 97 3.81 7.80 14.62
CA LYS A 97 3.41 8.38 15.89
C LYS A 97 3.49 7.31 16.99
N PRO A 98 4.04 7.63 18.16
CA PRO A 98 4.24 6.63 19.21
C PRO A 98 2.91 6.14 19.79
N GLY A 99 2.91 4.92 20.31
CA GLY A 99 1.81 4.35 21.05
C GLY A 99 1.22 3.09 20.44
N PHE A 100 0.70 2.25 21.32
CA PHE A 100 0.12 0.95 20.96
C PHE A 100 -1.01 1.07 19.94
N VAL A 101 -1.94 2.02 20.14
CA VAL A 101 -3.11 2.19 19.26
C VAL A 101 -2.67 2.54 17.83
N ARG A 102 -1.74 3.49 17.67
CA ARG A 102 -1.22 3.91 16.36
C ARG A 102 -0.56 2.76 15.61
N LEU A 103 0.33 2.03 16.31
CA LEU A 103 1.02 0.90 15.71
C LEU A 103 0.05 -0.21 15.27
N TRP A 104 -0.90 -0.58 16.13
CA TRP A 104 -1.82 -1.66 15.81
C TRP A 104 -2.86 -1.25 14.78
N THR A 105 -3.33 0.00 14.77
CA THR A 105 -4.16 0.53 13.68
C THR A 105 -3.44 0.38 12.35
N THR A 106 -2.19 0.84 12.25
CA THR A 106 -1.39 0.69 11.03
C THR A 106 -1.23 -0.77 10.62
N ARG A 107 -0.90 -1.67 11.56
CA ARG A 107 -0.77 -3.11 11.28
C ARG A 107 -2.06 -3.74 10.74
N PHE A 108 -3.20 -3.46 11.37
CA PHE A 108 -4.48 -4.02 10.94
C PHE A 108 -4.87 -3.51 9.55
N VAL A 109 -4.66 -2.23 9.27
CA VAL A 109 -4.94 -1.68 7.94
C VAL A 109 -4.04 -2.31 6.88
N LEU A 110 -2.74 -2.46 7.16
CA LEU A 110 -1.82 -3.11 6.22
C LEU A 110 -2.14 -4.59 6.00
N LEU A 111 -2.58 -5.31 7.03
CA LEU A 111 -3.06 -6.69 6.88
C LEU A 111 -4.33 -6.76 6.02
N ALA A 112 -5.25 -5.81 6.18
CA ALA A 112 -6.45 -5.73 5.34
C ALA A 112 -6.09 -5.40 3.88
N ILE A 113 -5.13 -4.51 3.65
CA ILE A 113 -4.60 -4.20 2.31
C ILE A 113 -3.93 -5.44 1.69
N ASP A 114 -3.09 -6.17 2.45
CA ASP A 114 -2.45 -7.41 1.97
C ASP A 114 -3.49 -8.45 1.56
N TYR A 115 -4.50 -8.67 2.41
CA TYR A 115 -5.60 -9.56 2.08
C TYR A 115 -6.35 -9.13 0.81
N ALA A 116 -6.68 -7.85 0.71
CA ALA A 116 -7.39 -7.30 -0.44
C ALA A 116 -6.55 -7.40 -1.74
N ALA A 117 -5.26 -7.10 -1.66
CA ALA A 117 -4.34 -7.23 -2.79
C ALA A 117 -4.20 -8.68 -3.26
N ARG A 118 -4.20 -9.62 -2.33
CA ARG A 118 -4.05 -11.04 -2.62
C ARG A 118 -5.32 -11.70 -3.21
N HIS A 119 -6.50 -11.29 -2.75
CA HIS A 119 -7.74 -12.02 -3.05
C HIS A 119 -8.80 -11.19 -3.79
N VAL A 120 -8.80 -9.87 -3.66
CA VAL A 120 -9.81 -9.00 -4.25
C VAL A 120 -9.28 -8.31 -5.51
N TYR A 121 -8.06 -7.76 -5.44
CA TYR A 121 -7.44 -7.01 -6.54
C TYR A 121 -6.47 -7.86 -7.36
N THR A 122 -6.89 -9.06 -7.76
CA THR A 122 -6.02 -10.09 -8.36
C THR A 122 -5.69 -9.89 -9.84
N ARG A 123 -6.30 -8.92 -10.52
CA ARG A 123 -6.17 -8.75 -11.99
C ARG A 123 -5.19 -7.66 -12.42
N GLY A 124 -4.07 -7.52 -11.71
CA GLY A 124 -3.01 -6.56 -12.07
C GLY A 124 -3.41 -5.09 -11.92
N ARG A 125 -4.44 -4.79 -11.13
CA ARG A 125 -4.90 -3.42 -10.86
C ARG A 125 -4.98 -3.22 -9.36
N LEU A 126 -3.95 -2.64 -8.77
CA LEU A 126 -3.94 -2.31 -7.36
C LEU A 126 -4.99 -1.22 -7.09
N ALA A 127 -6.07 -1.57 -6.39
CA ALA A 127 -7.16 -0.64 -6.03
C ALA A 127 -7.71 0.20 -7.21
N ARG A 128 -7.74 -0.35 -8.44
CA ARG A 128 -8.14 0.32 -9.69
C ARG A 128 -7.17 1.40 -10.18
N VAL A 129 -6.03 1.59 -9.56
CA VAL A 129 -4.99 2.48 -10.06
C VAL A 129 -4.27 1.79 -11.20
N ARG A 130 -4.24 2.41 -12.39
CA ARG A 130 -3.65 1.82 -13.59
C ARG A 130 -2.17 2.08 -13.72
N THR A 131 -1.70 3.16 -13.11
CA THR A 131 -0.33 3.65 -13.18
C THR A 131 0.62 2.92 -12.22
N ILE A 132 0.11 2.20 -11.23
CA ILE A 132 0.93 1.48 -10.24
C ILE A 132 1.08 0.02 -10.66
N HIS A 133 2.32 -0.43 -10.81
CA HIS A 133 2.65 -1.83 -11.08
C HIS A 133 2.95 -2.61 -9.81
N PHE A 134 3.62 -1.97 -8.88
CA PHE A 134 4.08 -2.59 -7.66
C PHE A 134 4.02 -1.59 -6.51
N ALA A 135 3.57 -2.04 -5.33
CA ALA A 135 3.59 -1.24 -4.12
C ALA A 135 3.93 -2.11 -2.91
N ARG A 136 4.75 -1.59 -2.01
CA ARG A 136 5.19 -2.30 -0.82
C ARG A 136 5.25 -1.38 0.38
N TRP A 137 4.77 -1.89 1.52
CA TRP A 137 4.93 -1.29 2.83
C TRP A 137 5.91 -2.12 3.66
N THR A 138 6.82 -1.46 4.34
CA THR A 138 7.81 -2.13 5.20
C THR A 138 8.00 -1.34 6.49
N PHE A 139 7.90 -2.02 7.63
CA PHE A 139 8.29 -1.44 8.91
C PHE A 139 9.80 -1.47 9.05
N LEU A 140 10.36 -0.39 9.56
CA LEU A 140 11.78 -0.21 9.82
C LEU A 140 12.02 0.10 11.30
N ASP A 141 13.25 -0.10 11.77
CA ASP A 141 13.73 0.25 13.11
C ASP A 141 12.83 -0.27 14.25
N GLY A 142 12.49 -1.54 14.21
CA GLY A 142 11.63 -2.13 15.22
C GLY A 142 10.22 -1.52 15.25
N THR A 143 9.69 -1.16 14.08
CA THR A 143 8.35 -0.57 13.88
C THR A 143 8.24 0.94 14.22
N LYS A 144 9.36 1.65 14.34
CA LYS A 144 9.35 3.10 14.57
C LYS A 144 9.13 3.91 13.30
N ARG A 145 9.54 3.37 12.16
CA ARG A 145 9.38 3.99 10.84
C ARG A 145 8.64 3.07 9.88
N ILE A 146 8.04 3.67 8.88
CA ILE A 146 7.39 2.95 7.79
C ILE A 146 7.91 3.48 6.46
N LEU A 147 8.23 2.57 5.56
CA LEU A 147 8.60 2.84 4.17
C LEU A 147 7.45 2.38 3.29
N PHE A 148 7.02 3.24 2.39
CA PHE A 148 6.20 2.90 1.24
C PHE A 148 7.06 3.04 -0.01
N ALA A 149 7.11 2.02 -0.83
CA ALA A 149 7.80 2.02 -2.11
C ALA A 149 6.85 1.53 -3.20
N SER A 150 6.83 2.21 -4.33
CA SER A 150 6.01 1.83 -5.48
C SER A 150 6.71 2.15 -6.79
N ASN A 151 6.29 1.46 -7.86
CA ASN A 151 6.69 1.78 -9.23
C ASN A 151 5.45 2.24 -9.99
N TYR A 152 5.61 3.30 -10.77
CA TYR A 152 4.51 3.91 -11.51
C TYR A 152 4.96 4.33 -12.91
N ASP A 153 4.00 4.44 -13.83
CA ASP A 153 4.21 4.97 -15.17
C ASP A 153 3.74 6.43 -15.27
N GLY A 154 4.40 7.20 -16.12
CA GLY A 154 4.08 8.59 -16.38
C GLY A 154 4.67 9.55 -15.36
N SER A 155 4.09 10.75 -15.23
CA SER A 155 4.57 11.77 -14.31
C SER A 155 4.16 11.51 -12.86
N LEU A 156 4.96 12.00 -11.91
CA LEU A 156 4.64 11.98 -10.48
C LEU A 156 3.30 12.65 -10.18
N GLU A 157 2.99 13.74 -10.86
CA GLU A 157 1.73 14.47 -10.69
C GLU A 157 0.53 13.57 -11.05
N SER A 158 0.54 12.95 -12.23
CA SER A 158 -0.51 12.03 -12.66
C SER A 158 -0.64 10.82 -11.71
N TYR A 159 0.49 10.29 -11.25
CA TYR A 159 0.51 9.20 -10.27
C TYR A 159 -0.13 9.62 -8.94
N MET A 160 0.24 10.79 -8.41
CA MET A 160 -0.30 11.30 -7.14
C MET A 160 -1.79 11.63 -7.25
N ASP A 161 -2.26 12.18 -8.36
CA ASP A 161 -3.68 12.43 -8.62
C ASP A 161 -4.49 11.14 -8.65
N ASP A 162 -4.04 10.14 -9.38
CA ASP A 162 -4.67 8.82 -9.41
C ASP A 162 -4.69 8.18 -8.01
N PHE A 163 -3.58 8.31 -7.28
CA PHE A 163 -3.41 7.72 -5.95
C PHE A 163 -4.34 8.38 -4.92
N ILE A 164 -4.42 9.71 -4.90
CA ILE A 164 -5.28 10.47 -3.99
C ILE A 164 -6.76 10.23 -4.33
N ASN A 165 -7.14 10.31 -5.59
CA ASN A 165 -8.55 10.21 -5.99
C ASN A 165 -9.12 8.79 -5.87
N ARG A 166 -8.31 7.75 -6.03
CA ARG A 166 -8.80 6.37 -6.06
C ARG A 166 -8.61 5.61 -4.75
N VAL A 167 -7.58 5.92 -3.99
CA VAL A 167 -7.22 5.19 -2.77
C VAL A 167 -7.05 6.08 -1.54
N GLY A 168 -7.40 7.37 -1.64
CA GLY A 168 -7.21 8.38 -0.59
C GLY A 168 -7.70 7.98 0.79
N PHE A 169 -8.85 7.32 0.90
CA PHE A 169 -9.34 6.85 2.21
C PHE A 169 -8.38 5.85 2.86
N GLY A 170 -7.94 4.83 2.13
CA GLY A 170 -7.00 3.83 2.64
C GLY A 170 -5.64 4.43 2.99
N LEU A 171 -5.17 5.38 2.16
CA LEU A 171 -3.93 6.11 2.41
C LEU A 171 -4.03 6.96 3.67
N ASN A 172 -5.11 7.71 3.83
CA ASN A 172 -5.32 8.55 5.01
C ASN A 172 -5.28 7.72 6.29
N VAL A 173 -5.88 6.55 6.32
CA VAL A 173 -5.88 5.68 7.51
C VAL A 173 -4.46 5.19 7.84
N VAL A 174 -3.61 4.93 6.85
CA VAL A 174 -2.21 4.54 7.10
C VAL A 174 -1.36 5.76 7.45
N PHE A 175 -1.35 6.78 6.60
CA PHE A 175 -0.45 7.93 6.73
C PHE A 175 -0.80 8.84 7.90
N SER A 176 -2.07 8.92 8.33
CA SER A 176 -2.47 9.68 9.53
C SER A 176 -1.79 9.20 10.82
N ASN A 177 -1.24 7.97 10.81
CA ASN A 177 -0.41 7.46 11.89
C ASN A 177 1.07 7.87 11.76
N GLY A 178 1.47 8.55 10.68
CA GLY A 178 2.79 9.12 10.48
C GLY A 178 2.93 10.51 11.09
N ILE A 179 4.14 10.82 11.59
CA ILE A 179 4.49 12.17 12.04
C ILE A 179 4.57 13.08 10.82
N GLY A 180 3.99 14.27 10.91
CA GLY A 180 3.97 15.24 9.81
C GLY A 180 2.77 15.13 8.86
N TYR A 181 1.92 14.12 9.04
CA TYR A 181 0.67 14.05 8.28
C TYR A 181 -0.34 15.07 8.82
N PRO A 182 -0.97 15.89 7.95
CA PRO A 182 -1.95 16.90 8.37
C PRO A 182 -3.17 16.23 9.05
N LYS A 183 -3.86 17.02 9.87
CA LYS A 183 -5.11 16.59 10.55
C LYS A 183 -6.26 16.50 9.57
#